data_a0d210efc14913c02f6ca32c2e5135c9
#
_entry.id   a0d210efc14913c02f6ca32c2e5135c9
#
_cell.length_a   1.000
_cell.length_b   1.000
_cell.length_c   1.000
_cell.angle_alpha   90.00
_cell.angle_beta   90.00
_cell.angle_gamma   90.00
#
_symmetry.space_group_name_H-M   'P 1'
#
loop_
_entity.id
_entity.type
_entity.pdbx_description
1 polymer ?
#
loop_
_entity_poly.entity_id
_entity_poly.type
_entity_poly.pdbx_seq_one_letter_code
_entity_poly.pdbx_strand_id
1 'polypeptide(L)'
;VNRPDGGKTVRTKTGNTLQYNKTGQLDRVVTNRGTVARYNPQGGVRTIQTANGTTVFRGPGGQRQITTVHRGPNGQINGRVVTMGPNRGYAERSYQRGGATYMRRTYVYGGRTSVSVYRGYPYRGVTYYRYVPPYYYRPAFYGWGYRPWGPAIVYTGWGWGGSPWYRSYGYYFAPYPVYPSAAFWLTDYLIAQNLQAAYAAQASANANAAAANANAAAANANAAAAQAQAGAQQPQQTSDAQVTLTPEVKELISQEVQRQLAAQQAAAEQTTASGAAPPSNAQQPVTSTDAVPAALDPNTRVFIVATSLDVTVNGEDCSLSPGDVLMRTENAPDQNNTVAVSVLSSQKADCAGGSAPRLQVTDLEDMHNQFQEQLGSGLQTLASNQGKDGIPTGPAADPRKNSDGTAPPDPTAAADLQKQQQEANQAEKEVRQDAAPTGGPGNN
;
A
#
# COMPACT_ATOMS: atom_id res chain seq x y z
N VAL A 1 -23.92 -17.04 -24.56
CA VAL A 1 -24.90 -17.50 -23.57
C VAL A 1 -25.26 -16.30 -22.70
N ASN A 2 -26.55 -16.07 -22.47
CA ASN A 2 -27.01 -15.04 -21.53
C ASN A 2 -26.78 -15.49 -20.09
N ARG A 3 -26.42 -14.56 -19.22
CA ARG A 3 -26.18 -14.79 -17.79
C ARG A 3 -27.45 -14.42 -16.97
N PRO A 4 -27.62 -15.01 -15.77
CA PRO A 4 -28.77 -14.70 -14.92
C PRO A 4 -28.85 -13.22 -14.48
N ASP A 5 -27.69 -12.52 -14.43
CA ASP A 5 -27.56 -11.10 -14.08
C ASP A 5 -27.90 -10.15 -15.24
N GLY A 6 -28.37 -10.67 -16.39
CA GLY A 6 -28.67 -9.92 -17.61
C GLY A 6 -27.43 -9.66 -18.49
N GLY A 7 -26.26 -10.11 -18.10
CA GLY A 7 -25.05 -10.02 -18.90
C GLY A 7 -24.97 -11.12 -19.97
N LYS A 8 -23.89 -11.07 -20.77
CA LYS A 8 -23.63 -12.03 -21.86
C LYS A 8 -22.24 -12.63 -21.76
N THR A 9 -22.12 -13.95 -21.96
CA THR A 9 -20.84 -14.64 -22.10
C THR A 9 -20.62 -15.09 -23.53
N VAL A 10 -19.46 -14.77 -24.10
CA VAL A 10 -19.02 -15.16 -25.44
C VAL A 10 -17.76 -15.97 -25.31
N ARG A 11 -17.71 -17.13 -25.99
CA ARG A 11 -16.49 -17.93 -26.13
C ARG A 11 -15.92 -17.69 -27.52
N THR A 12 -14.67 -17.31 -27.61
CA THR A 12 -13.98 -17.09 -28.89
C THR A 12 -13.50 -18.40 -29.51
N LYS A 13 -13.17 -18.37 -30.81
CA LYS A 13 -12.57 -19.53 -31.51
C LYS A 13 -11.19 -19.90 -30.93
N THR A 14 -10.49 -18.94 -30.31
CA THR A 14 -9.19 -19.13 -29.63
C THR A 14 -9.32 -19.72 -28.23
N GLY A 15 -10.57 -19.98 -27.75
CA GLY A 15 -10.82 -20.57 -26.43
C GLY A 15 -10.95 -19.56 -25.29
N ASN A 16 -10.86 -18.25 -25.60
CA ASN A 16 -11.03 -17.21 -24.59
C ASN A 16 -12.52 -17.04 -24.22
N THR A 17 -12.80 -16.63 -23.00
CA THR A 17 -14.14 -16.32 -22.51
C THR A 17 -14.26 -14.83 -22.24
N LEU A 18 -15.16 -14.14 -22.90
CA LEU A 18 -15.47 -12.73 -22.69
C LEU A 18 -16.82 -12.63 -21.98
N GLN A 19 -16.87 -11.86 -20.91
CA GLN A 19 -18.08 -11.59 -20.15
C GLN A 19 -18.43 -10.11 -20.28
N TYR A 20 -19.68 -9.84 -20.64
CA TYR A 20 -20.22 -8.50 -20.77
C TYR A 20 -21.26 -8.29 -19.67
N ASN A 21 -21.34 -7.10 -19.12
CA ASN A 21 -22.36 -6.71 -18.16
C ASN A 21 -23.73 -6.48 -18.86
N LYS A 22 -24.76 -6.17 -18.08
CA LYS A 22 -26.12 -5.91 -18.59
C LYS A 22 -26.23 -4.72 -19.56
N THR A 23 -25.24 -3.80 -19.52
CA THR A 23 -25.18 -2.64 -20.44
C THR A 23 -24.39 -2.95 -21.73
N GLY A 24 -23.90 -4.19 -21.88
CA GLY A 24 -23.12 -4.61 -23.05
C GLY A 24 -21.64 -4.23 -23.01
N GLN A 25 -21.14 -3.69 -21.91
CA GLN A 25 -19.73 -3.39 -21.72
C GLN A 25 -18.95 -4.63 -21.30
N LEU A 26 -17.70 -4.75 -21.77
CA LEU A 26 -16.80 -5.82 -21.36
C LEU A 26 -16.45 -5.68 -19.89
N ASP A 27 -16.77 -6.70 -19.10
CA ASP A 27 -16.56 -6.76 -17.66
C ASP A 27 -15.34 -7.64 -17.31
N ARG A 28 -15.20 -8.79 -18.01
CA ARG A 28 -14.15 -9.76 -17.71
C ARG A 28 -13.71 -10.52 -18.96
N VAL A 29 -12.41 -10.77 -19.04
CA VAL A 29 -11.81 -11.68 -20.02
C VAL A 29 -11.08 -12.80 -19.27
N VAL A 30 -11.31 -14.04 -19.69
CA VAL A 30 -10.51 -15.19 -19.26
C VAL A 30 -9.85 -15.76 -20.51
N THR A 31 -8.53 -15.69 -20.58
CA THR A 31 -7.77 -16.22 -21.71
C THR A 31 -7.69 -17.75 -21.63
N ASN A 32 -7.38 -18.39 -22.74
CA ASN A 32 -7.15 -19.85 -22.81
C ASN A 32 -5.94 -20.30 -21.98
N ARG A 33 -5.06 -19.37 -21.56
CA ARG A 33 -3.90 -19.61 -20.70
C ARG A 33 -4.19 -19.39 -19.22
N GLY A 34 -5.46 -19.06 -18.86
CA GLY A 34 -5.88 -18.86 -17.49
C GLY A 34 -5.63 -17.45 -16.94
N THR A 35 -5.18 -16.50 -17.77
CA THR A 35 -5.11 -15.09 -17.36
C THR A 35 -6.51 -14.52 -17.29
N VAL A 36 -6.83 -13.84 -16.18
CA VAL A 36 -8.13 -13.18 -15.94
C VAL A 36 -7.92 -11.67 -15.93
N ALA A 37 -8.59 -10.95 -16.81
CA ALA A 37 -8.66 -9.50 -16.78
C ALA A 37 -10.05 -9.02 -16.37
N ARG A 38 -10.13 -8.01 -15.51
CA ARG A 38 -11.35 -7.30 -15.12
C ARG A 38 -11.29 -5.88 -15.62
N TYR A 39 -12.42 -5.33 -16.01
CA TYR A 39 -12.53 -4.00 -16.60
C TYR A 39 -13.38 -3.10 -15.70
N ASN A 40 -13.07 -1.82 -15.70
CA ASN A 40 -13.90 -0.80 -15.06
C ASN A 40 -15.09 -0.42 -15.96
N PRO A 41 -16.11 0.27 -15.43
CA PRO A 41 -17.26 0.70 -16.22
C PRO A 41 -16.92 1.61 -17.40
N GLN A 42 -15.75 2.25 -17.42
CA GLN A 42 -15.23 3.08 -18.50
C GLN A 42 -14.51 2.27 -19.58
N GLY A 43 -14.46 0.93 -19.46
CA GLY A 43 -13.82 0.01 -20.40
C GLY A 43 -12.31 -0.13 -20.26
N GLY A 44 -11.70 0.51 -19.27
CA GLY A 44 -10.28 0.34 -18.93
C GLY A 44 -10.02 -0.96 -18.17
N VAL A 45 -8.83 -1.56 -18.36
CA VAL A 45 -8.41 -2.71 -17.55
C VAL A 45 -8.14 -2.24 -16.13
N ARG A 46 -8.79 -2.87 -15.15
CA ARG A 46 -8.64 -2.63 -13.71
C ARG A 46 -7.65 -3.59 -13.08
N THR A 47 -7.86 -4.90 -13.28
CA THR A 47 -6.96 -5.93 -12.77
C THR A 47 -6.65 -6.96 -13.83
N ILE A 48 -5.44 -7.52 -13.79
CA ILE A 48 -5.05 -8.73 -14.53
C ILE A 48 -4.45 -9.69 -13.54
N GLN A 49 -5.01 -10.89 -13.46
CA GLN A 49 -4.48 -11.98 -12.66
C GLN A 49 -3.98 -13.08 -13.59
N THR A 50 -2.70 -13.39 -13.51
CA THR A 50 -2.09 -14.46 -14.29
C THR A 50 -2.32 -15.83 -13.62
N ALA A 51 -2.17 -16.91 -14.38
CA ALA A 51 -2.31 -18.27 -13.86
C ALA A 51 -1.29 -18.61 -12.75
N ASN A 52 -0.13 -17.95 -12.72
CA ASN A 52 0.91 -18.14 -11.70
C ASN A 52 0.71 -17.27 -10.45
N GLY A 53 -0.42 -16.55 -10.34
CA GLY A 53 -0.79 -15.78 -9.16
C GLY A 53 -0.22 -14.35 -9.12
N THR A 54 0.38 -13.87 -10.21
CA THR A 54 0.74 -12.45 -10.32
C THR A 54 -0.50 -11.64 -10.63
N THR A 55 -0.75 -10.60 -9.84
CA THR A 55 -1.84 -9.65 -10.04
C THR A 55 -1.26 -8.30 -10.46
N VAL A 56 -1.75 -7.76 -11.57
CA VAL A 56 -1.49 -6.38 -12.00
C VAL A 56 -2.74 -5.58 -11.68
N PHE A 57 -2.58 -4.61 -10.81
CA PHE A 57 -3.62 -3.66 -10.45
C PHE A 57 -3.38 -2.32 -11.15
N ARG A 58 -4.45 -1.71 -11.67
CA ARG A 58 -4.47 -0.37 -12.25
C ARG A 58 -5.50 0.47 -11.52
N GLY A 59 -5.01 1.32 -10.63
CA GLY A 59 -5.84 2.22 -9.86
C GLY A 59 -6.25 3.49 -10.61
N PRO A 60 -7.13 4.29 -9.99
CA PRO A 60 -7.53 5.60 -10.49
C PRO A 60 -6.31 6.49 -10.73
N GLY A 61 -6.31 7.25 -11.83
CA GLY A 61 -5.18 8.11 -12.19
C GLY A 61 -3.95 7.39 -12.73
N GLY A 62 -4.09 6.12 -13.20
CA GLY A 62 -3.04 5.38 -13.91
C GLY A 62 -2.02 4.71 -13.00
N GLN A 63 -2.27 4.64 -11.70
CA GLN A 63 -1.42 3.87 -10.78
C GLN A 63 -1.33 2.42 -11.23
N ARG A 64 -0.13 1.85 -11.18
CA ARG A 64 0.13 0.45 -11.51
C ARG A 64 0.88 -0.22 -10.37
N GLN A 65 0.29 -1.25 -9.80
CA GLN A 65 0.91 -2.10 -8.79
C GLN A 65 0.91 -3.54 -9.29
N ILE A 66 2.01 -4.24 -9.13
CA ILE A 66 2.12 -5.65 -9.46
C ILE A 66 2.43 -6.39 -8.18
N THR A 67 1.65 -7.43 -7.89
CA THR A 67 1.84 -8.24 -6.68
C THR A 67 1.90 -9.71 -7.05
N THR A 68 2.93 -10.42 -6.59
CA THR A 68 3.03 -11.87 -6.66
C THR A 68 3.15 -12.41 -5.25
N VAL A 69 2.27 -13.33 -4.85
CA VAL A 69 2.28 -13.94 -3.52
C VAL A 69 2.80 -15.37 -3.65
N HIS A 70 3.86 -15.67 -2.92
CA HIS A 70 4.41 -17.01 -2.82
C HIS A 70 3.82 -17.72 -1.59
N ARG A 71 3.13 -18.82 -1.84
CA ARG A 71 2.51 -19.63 -0.78
C ARG A 71 3.26 -20.94 -0.61
N GLY A 72 3.39 -21.37 0.64
CA GLY A 72 3.91 -22.68 1.00
C GLY A 72 2.84 -23.78 0.85
N PRO A 73 3.24 -25.04 1.13
CA PRO A 73 2.35 -26.20 0.98
C PRO A 73 1.04 -26.10 1.76
N ASN A 74 1.06 -25.43 2.91
CA ASN A 74 -0.12 -25.25 3.80
C ASN A 74 -0.85 -23.92 3.51
N GLY A 75 -0.60 -23.27 2.37
CA GLY A 75 -1.24 -22.01 2.00
C GLY A 75 -0.70 -20.77 2.72
N GLN A 76 0.24 -20.91 3.68
CA GLN A 76 0.86 -19.78 4.36
C GLN A 76 1.67 -18.93 3.37
N ILE A 77 1.68 -17.63 3.57
CA ILE A 77 2.50 -16.71 2.77
C ILE A 77 3.96 -16.83 3.20
N ASN A 78 4.80 -17.33 2.29
CA ASN A 78 6.24 -17.46 2.48
C ASN A 78 7.03 -16.29 1.93
N GLY A 79 6.37 -15.48 1.10
CA GLY A 79 6.97 -14.29 0.51
C GLY A 79 6.00 -13.58 -0.39
N ARG A 80 6.32 -12.35 -0.71
CA ARG A 80 5.56 -11.50 -1.62
C ARG A 80 6.53 -10.58 -2.37
N VAL A 81 6.27 -10.36 -3.64
CA VAL A 81 6.96 -9.34 -4.43
C VAL A 81 5.94 -8.30 -4.85
N VAL A 82 6.21 -7.05 -4.57
CA VAL A 82 5.34 -5.92 -4.94
C VAL A 82 6.14 -4.90 -5.70
N THR A 83 5.77 -4.67 -6.96
CA THR A 83 6.34 -3.62 -7.80
C THR A 83 5.35 -2.46 -7.91
N MET A 84 5.81 -1.26 -7.58
CA MET A 84 5.03 -0.01 -7.62
C MET A 84 5.52 0.98 -8.69
N GLY A 85 6.49 0.55 -9.51
CA GLY A 85 7.07 1.34 -10.60
C GLY A 85 8.42 0.80 -11.03
N PRO A 86 9.06 1.40 -12.06
CA PRO A 86 10.40 1.03 -12.48
C PRO A 86 11.39 1.16 -11.33
N ASN A 87 12.11 0.10 -11.03
CA ASN A 87 13.10 0.05 -9.95
C ASN A 87 12.56 0.51 -8.58
N ARG A 88 11.26 0.32 -8.34
CA ARG A 88 10.61 0.64 -7.08
C ARG A 88 9.63 -0.45 -6.66
N GLY A 89 9.83 -0.96 -5.45
CA GLY A 89 8.99 -1.99 -4.87
C GLY A 89 9.68 -2.66 -3.70
N TYR A 90 9.19 -3.83 -3.33
CA TYR A 90 9.82 -4.65 -2.30
C TYR A 90 9.64 -6.14 -2.57
N ALA A 91 10.57 -6.93 -2.01
CA ALA A 91 10.44 -8.38 -1.92
C ALA A 91 10.42 -8.81 -0.46
N GLU A 92 9.46 -9.66 -0.11
CA GLU A 92 9.33 -10.31 1.19
C GLU A 92 9.81 -11.75 1.11
N ARG A 93 10.56 -12.17 2.14
CA ARG A 93 10.99 -13.56 2.31
C ARG A 93 10.95 -13.95 3.78
N SER A 94 10.29 -15.06 4.08
CA SER A 94 10.33 -15.65 5.41
C SER A 94 11.68 -16.32 5.68
N TYR A 95 12.14 -16.26 6.92
CA TYR A 95 13.34 -16.93 7.38
C TYR A 95 13.22 -17.33 8.85
N GLN A 96 14.09 -18.24 9.30
CA GLN A 96 14.13 -18.69 10.68
C GLN A 96 15.31 -18.06 11.42
N ARG A 97 15.09 -17.62 12.67
CA ARG A 97 16.11 -17.11 13.56
C ARG A 97 15.74 -17.48 15.01
N GLY A 98 16.65 -18.16 15.73
CA GLY A 98 16.43 -18.52 17.12
C GLY A 98 15.13 -19.32 17.36
N GLY A 99 14.73 -20.19 16.44
CA GLY A 99 13.50 -20.99 16.54
C GLY A 99 12.21 -20.21 16.21
N ALA A 100 12.28 -18.93 15.90
CA ALA A 100 11.13 -18.11 15.52
C ALA A 100 11.13 -17.80 14.01
N THR A 101 9.93 -17.67 13.45
CA THR A 101 9.74 -17.27 12.05
C THR A 101 9.74 -15.75 11.95
N TYR A 102 10.54 -15.26 11.02
CA TYR A 102 10.57 -13.85 10.66
C TYR A 102 10.25 -13.65 9.19
N MET A 103 9.76 -12.47 8.83
CA MET A 103 9.64 -11.99 7.47
C MET A 103 10.62 -10.83 7.29
N ARG A 104 11.43 -10.88 6.24
CA ARG A 104 12.26 -9.77 5.80
C ARG A 104 11.61 -9.13 4.58
N ARG A 105 11.36 -7.83 4.64
CA ARG A 105 10.93 -7.01 3.51
C ARG A 105 12.11 -6.17 3.05
N THR A 106 12.59 -6.44 1.85
CA THR A 106 13.67 -5.68 1.21
C THR A 106 13.06 -4.71 0.22
N TYR A 107 13.11 -3.45 0.54
CA TYR A 107 12.71 -2.37 -0.36
C TYR A 107 13.81 -2.10 -1.37
N VAL A 108 13.41 -1.83 -2.60
CA VAL A 108 14.29 -1.39 -3.69
C VAL A 108 13.77 -0.06 -4.21
N TYR A 109 14.64 0.95 -4.21
CA TYR A 109 14.30 2.27 -4.73
C TYR A 109 15.52 2.92 -5.39
N GLY A 110 15.47 3.11 -6.71
CA GLY A 110 16.54 3.78 -7.47
C GLY A 110 17.93 3.14 -7.26
N GLY A 111 18.01 1.82 -7.21
CA GLY A 111 19.25 1.08 -6.99
C GLY A 111 19.72 0.99 -5.53
N ARG A 112 19.01 1.63 -4.59
CA ARG A 112 19.25 1.51 -3.14
C ARG A 112 18.31 0.48 -2.52
N THR A 113 18.79 -0.18 -1.48
CA THR A 113 17.99 -1.13 -0.71
C THR A 113 17.90 -0.70 0.74
N SER A 114 16.74 -0.94 1.36
CA SER A 114 16.53 -0.87 2.81
C SER A 114 15.74 -2.09 3.27
N VAL A 115 15.80 -2.41 4.55
CA VAL A 115 15.19 -3.64 5.08
C VAL A 115 14.34 -3.32 6.29
N SER A 116 13.15 -3.89 6.31
CA SER A 116 12.30 -4.01 7.49
C SER A 116 12.12 -5.46 7.87
N VAL A 117 12.05 -5.71 9.18
CA VAL A 117 11.95 -7.06 9.76
C VAL A 117 10.64 -7.17 10.52
N TYR A 118 9.99 -8.31 10.37
CA TYR A 118 8.75 -8.63 11.07
C TYR A 118 8.87 -10.00 11.71
N ARG A 119 8.38 -10.14 12.93
CA ARG A 119 8.30 -11.43 13.63
C ARG A 119 6.93 -12.05 13.42
N GLY A 120 6.93 -13.32 13.01
CA GLY A 120 5.73 -14.12 12.85
C GLY A 120 5.17 -14.61 14.17
N TYR A 121 3.84 -14.65 14.27
CA TYR A 121 3.09 -15.24 15.37
C TYR A 121 1.78 -15.83 14.86
N PRO A 122 1.29 -16.93 15.45
CA PRO A 122 0.04 -17.55 15.04
C PRO A 122 -1.16 -16.90 15.73
N TYR A 123 -2.25 -16.76 14.99
CA TYR A 123 -3.57 -16.44 15.55
C TYR A 123 -4.67 -17.13 14.72
N ARG A 124 -5.53 -17.93 15.35
CA ARG A 124 -6.60 -18.69 14.70
C ARG A 124 -6.16 -19.46 13.44
N GLY A 125 -4.99 -20.08 13.49
CA GLY A 125 -4.43 -20.90 12.38
C GLY A 125 -3.80 -20.09 11.24
N VAL A 126 -3.80 -18.74 11.32
CA VAL A 126 -3.13 -17.84 10.37
C VAL A 126 -1.86 -17.31 11.00
N THR A 127 -0.78 -17.25 10.23
CA THR A 127 0.46 -16.57 10.66
C THR A 127 0.36 -15.08 10.32
N TYR A 128 0.40 -14.26 11.34
CA TYR A 128 0.53 -12.81 11.26
C TYR A 128 1.96 -12.38 11.50
N TYR A 129 2.29 -11.17 11.11
CA TYR A 129 3.62 -10.62 11.25
C TYR A 129 3.55 -9.26 11.94
N ARG A 130 4.43 -9.02 12.91
CA ARG A 130 4.54 -7.76 13.64
C ARG A 130 5.90 -7.12 13.36
N TYR A 131 5.89 -5.84 13.05
CA TYR A 131 7.10 -5.05 12.81
C TYR A 131 8.04 -5.10 14.02
N VAL A 132 9.34 -5.25 13.74
CA VAL A 132 10.40 -5.22 14.73
C VAL A 132 11.29 -4.02 14.44
N PRO A 133 11.26 -2.96 15.27
CA PRO A 133 12.03 -1.76 15.02
C PRO A 133 13.54 -2.02 15.10
N PRO A 134 14.36 -1.44 14.20
CA PRO A 134 15.81 -1.61 14.22
C PRO A 134 16.49 -0.80 15.33
N TYR A 135 15.79 0.16 15.93
CA TYR A 135 16.27 1.01 17.02
C TYR A 135 15.18 1.19 18.08
N TYR A 136 15.62 1.26 19.33
CA TYR A 136 14.84 1.74 20.46
C TYR A 136 15.44 3.04 20.97
N TYR A 137 14.58 3.91 21.52
CA TYR A 137 14.96 5.17 22.10
C TYR A 137 14.77 5.14 23.63
N ARG A 138 15.31 6.14 24.33
CA ARG A 138 15.06 6.28 25.77
C ARG A 138 13.57 6.55 26.03
N PRO A 139 13.01 6.07 27.15
CA PRO A 139 11.62 6.35 27.53
C PRO A 139 11.27 7.83 27.50
N ALA A 140 12.18 8.69 28.01
CA ALA A 140 11.98 10.14 28.03
C ALA A 140 11.84 10.75 26.62
N PHE A 141 12.49 10.18 25.59
CA PHE A 141 12.37 10.64 24.20
C PHE A 141 10.99 10.30 23.61
N TYR A 142 10.49 9.10 23.87
CA TYR A 142 9.12 8.74 23.49
C TYR A 142 8.09 9.63 24.19
N GLY A 143 8.28 9.86 25.51
CA GLY A 143 7.42 10.75 26.29
C GLY A 143 7.40 12.18 25.76
N TRP A 144 8.55 12.72 25.36
CA TRP A 144 8.64 14.02 24.69
C TRP A 144 7.90 14.03 23.35
N GLY A 145 7.86 12.89 22.65
CA GLY A 145 7.18 12.73 21.38
C GLY A 145 5.68 12.99 21.42
N TYR A 146 5.00 12.61 22.50
CA TYR A 146 3.55 12.78 22.61
C TYR A 146 3.09 13.82 23.64
N ARG A 147 3.96 14.21 24.58
CA ARG A 147 3.64 15.28 25.55
C ARG A 147 3.68 16.64 24.86
N PRO A 148 2.86 17.60 25.31
CA PRO A 148 2.91 18.95 24.78
C PRO A 148 4.31 19.56 24.91
N TRP A 149 4.77 20.18 23.85
CA TRP A 149 5.92 21.07 23.88
C TRP A 149 5.49 22.42 24.47
N GLY A 150 6.06 23.01 25.43
CA GLY A 150 5.71 24.31 25.99
C GLY A 150 4.81 25.15 25.08
N PRO A 151 5.27 26.23 24.43
CA PRO A 151 4.50 26.85 23.36
C PRO A 151 4.48 25.97 22.10
N ALA A 152 3.32 25.93 21.42
CA ALA A 152 3.23 25.30 20.10
C ALA A 152 4.18 26.01 19.12
N ILE A 153 4.81 25.25 18.25
CA ILE A 153 5.80 25.77 17.31
C ILE A 153 5.26 25.86 15.88
N VAL A 154 5.82 26.78 15.10
CA VAL A 154 5.71 26.79 13.63
C VAL A 154 6.92 26.04 13.08
N TYR A 155 6.69 25.02 12.25
CA TYR A 155 7.76 24.26 11.61
C TYR A 155 7.91 24.70 10.16
N THR A 156 9.12 25.11 9.78
CA THR A 156 9.41 25.64 8.45
C THR A 156 10.23 24.67 7.57
N GLY A 157 10.68 23.56 8.15
CA GLY A 157 11.60 22.62 7.53
C GLY A 157 10.97 21.64 6.52
N TRP A 158 9.64 21.69 6.28
CA TRP A 158 9.02 20.74 5.35
C TRP A 158 9.52 20.85 3.91
N GLY A 159 9.74 22.07 3.39
CA GLY A 159 10.20 22.30 2.03
C GLY A 159 9.26 21.79 0.93
N TRP A 160 8.02 21.44 1.25
CA TRP A 160 7.09 20.78 0.32
C TRP A 160 6.49 21.72 -0.73
N GLY A 161 6.40 23.03 -0.45
CA GLY A 161 5.68 23.99 -1.30
C GLY A 161 6.11 24.00 -2.78
N GLY A 162 7.37 23.68 -3.05
CA GLY A 162 7.91 23.58 -4.42
C GLY A 162 7.85 22.18 -5.03
N SER A 163 7.47 21.15 -4.25
CA SER A 163 7.56 19.77 -4.71
C SER A 163 6.37 19.36 -5.60
N PRO A 164 6.60 18.58 -6.68
CA PRO A 164 5.53 18.15 -7.57
C PRO A 164 4.44 17.32 -6.88
N TRP A 165 4.81 16.47 -5.91
CA TRP A 165 3.84 15.66 -5.18
C TRP A 165 2.89 16.52 -4.34
N TYR A 166 3.39 17.56 -3.68
CA TYR A 166 2.56 18.44 -2.86
C TYR A 166 1.61 19.28 -3.72
N ARG A 167 2.05 19.73 -4.89
CA ARG A 167 1.14 20.36 -5.88
C ARG A 167 0.02 19.42 -6.33
N SER A 168 0.31 18.12 -6.44
CA SER A 168 -0.69 17.13 -6.85
C SER A 168 -1.69 16.79 -5.74
N TYR A 169 -1.32 16.92 -4.47
CA TYR A 169 -2.15 16.52 -3.33
C TYR A 169 -2.46 17.66 -2.35
N GLY A 170 -2.11 18.91 -2.66
CA GLY A 170 -2.38 20.06 -1.80
C GLY A 170 -3.87 20.36 -1.57
N TYR A 171 -4.74 19.88 -2.46
CA TYR A 171 -6.19 19.90 -2.27
C TYR A 171 -6.66 18.89 -1.20
N TYR A 172 -5.94 17.79 -1.04
CA TYR A 172 -6.27 16.70 -0.12
C TYR A 172 -5.65 16.89 1.25
N PHE A 173 -4.40 17.34 1.30
CA PHE A 173 -3.59 17.44 2.50
C PHE A 173 -2.95 18.81 2.67
N ALA A 174 -3.13 19.40 3.86
CA ALA A 174 -2.36 20.54 4.32
C ALA A 174 -1.72 20.21 5.67
N PRO A 175 -0.44 20.62 5.91
CA PRO A 175 0.21 20.43 7.20
C PRO A 175 -0.49 21.27 8.30
N TYR A 176 -0.28 20.89 9.56
CA TYR A 176 -0.73 21.71 10.68
C TYR A 176 -0.03 23.07 10.65
N PRO A 177 -0.75 24.16 10.91
CA PRO A 177 -0.15 25.49 10.98
C PRO A 177 0.79 25.65 12.19
N VAL A 178 0.53 24.90 13.25
CA VAL A 178 1.33 24.85 14.48
C VAL A 178 1.37 23.43 15.04
N TYR A 179 2.45 23.10 15.71
CA TYR A 179 2.70 21.78 16.30
C TYR A 179 2.80 21.87 17.80
N PRO A 180 1.79 21.41 18.54
CA PRO A 180 1.82 21.40 20.01
C PRO A 180 2.68 20.27 20.59
N SER A 181 2.99 19.22 19.82
CA SER A 181 3.86 18.10 20.19
C SER A 181 4.46 17.43 18.95
N ALA A 182 5.45 16.55 19.15
CA ALA A 182 5.98 15.76 18.04
C ALA A 182 4.94 14.83 17.41
N ALA A 183 3.91 14.39 18.13
CA ALA A 183 2.87 13.54 17.57
C ALA A 183 2.14 14.22 16.40
N PHE A 184 1.86 15.51 16.48
CA PHE A 184 1.27 16.26 15.37
C PHE A 184 2.23 16.41 14.19
N TRP A 185 3.52 16.64 14.47
CA TRP A 185 4.55 16.67 13.43
C TRP A 185 4.70 15.31 12.74
N LEU A 186 4.72 14.22 13.53
CA LEU A 186 4.76 12.85 13.03
C LEU A 186 3.53 12.50 12.20
N THR A 187 2.36 13.00 12.57
CA THR A 187 1.12 12.83 11.79
C THR A 187 1.29 13.38 10.38
N ASP A 188 1.74 14.63 10.25
CA ASP A 188 1.98 15.23 8.94
C ASP A 188 3.11 14.51 8.18
N TYR A 189 4.15 14.08 8.88
CA TYR A 189 5.22 13.26 8.31
C TYR A 189 4.70 11.95 7.71
N LEU A 190 3.88 11.21 8.44
CA LEU A 190 3.29 9.93 8.01
C LEU A 190 2.40 10.11 6.78
N ILE A 191 1.51 11.10 6.81
CA ILE A 191 0.62 11.41 5.69
C ILE A 191 1.46 11.76 4.45
N ALA A 192 2.43 12.66 4.60
CA ALA A 192 3.31 13.08 3.51
C ALA A 192 4.10 11.91 2.90
N GLN A 193 4.62 10.98 3.71
CA GLN A 193 5.32 9.79 3.24
C GLN A 193 4.42 8.92 2.35
N ASN A 194 3.17 8.69 2.73
CA ASN A 194 2.22 7.92 1.94
C ASN A 194 1.86 8.63 0.63
N LEU A 195 1.63 9.95 0.65
CA LEU A 195 1.31 10.73 -0.55
C LEU A 195 2.49 10.84 -1.51
N GLN A 196 3.72 10.99 -1.00
CA GLN A 196 4.93 10.95 -1.81
C GLN A 196 5.10 9.58 -2.49
N ALA A 197 4.83 8.51 -1.75
CA ALA A 197 4.85 7.16 -2.29
C ALA A 197 3.81 6.98 -3.41
N ALA A 198 2.58 7.45 -3.21
CA ALA A 198 1.50 7.42 -4.19
C ALA A 198 1.87 8.23 -5.45
N TYR A 199 2.39 9.45 -5.27
CA TYR A 199 2.83 10.30 -6.38
C TYR A 199 3.92 9.63 -7.23
N ALA A 200 4.94 9.07 -6.59
CA ALA A 200 6.03 8.42 -7.30
C ALA A 200 5.57 7.16 -8.05
N ALA A 201 4.61 6.40 -7.50
CA ALA A 201 3.99 5.28 -8.19
C ALA A 201 3.20 5.73 -9.42
N GLN A 202 2.43 6.82 -9.32
CA GLN A 202 1.69 7.40 -10.44
C GLN A 202 2.62 7.95 -11.54
N ALA A 203 3.65 8.72 -11.16
CA ALA A 203 4.63 9.26 -12.09
C ALA A 203 5.34 8.15 -12.89
N SER A 204 5.69 7.05 -12.20
CA SER A 204 6.28 5.87 -12.82
C SER A 204 5.32 5.19 -13.80
N ALA A 205 4.03 5.08 -13.46
CA ALA A 205 3.02 4.51 -14.33
C ALA A 205 2.81 5.34 -15.60
N ASN A 206 2.77 6.66 -15.46
CA ASN A 206 2.66 7.59 -16.58
C ASN A 206 3.87 7.53 -17.53
N ALA A 207 5.09 7.44 -16.98
CA ALA A 207 6.31 7.27 -17.77
C ALA A 207 6.30 5.96 -18.57
N ASN A 208 5.85 4.86 -17.95
CA ASN A 208 5.70 3.56 -18.62
C ASN A 208 4.65 3.59 -19.74
N ALA A 209 3.52 4.26 -19.50
CA ALA A 209 2.48 4.42 -20.52
C ALA A 209 2.99 5.26 -21.71
N ALA A 210 3.73 6.34 -21.45
CA ALA A 210 4.35 7.17 -22.48
C ALA A 210 5.37 6.37 -23.30
N ALA A 211 6.23 5.57 -22.65
CA ALA A 211 7.19 4.70 -23.33
C ALA A 211 6.50 3.62 -24.18
N ALA A 212 5.41 3.01 -23.67
CA ALA A 212 4.62 2.03 -24.41
C ALA A 212 3.96 2.65 -25.64
N ASN A 213 3.43 3.88 -25.51
CA ASN A 213 2.84 4.62 -26.61
C ASN A 213 3.90 5.03 -27.66
N ALA A 214 5.08 5.45 -27.23
CA ALA A 214 6.20 5.76 -28.13
C ALA A 214 6.66 4.50 -28.91
N ASN A 215 6.77 3.35 -28.24
CA ASN A 215 7.10 2.08 -28.88
C ASN A 215 6.00 1.62 -29.86
N ALA A 216 4.72 1.83 -29.50
CA ALA A 216 3.59 1.52 -30.39
C ALA A 216 3.58 2.48 -31.60
N ALA A 217 3.88 3.77 -31.39
CA ALA A 217 4.01 4.74 -32.49
C ALA A 217 5.18 4.42 -33.42
N ALA A 218 6.34 4.00 -32.88
CA ALA A 218 7.48 3.54 -33.67
C ALA A 218 7.15 2.25 -34.47
N ALA A 219 6.44 1.30 -33.87
CA ALA A 219 5.96 0.11 -34.54
C ALA A 219 4.92 0.44 -35.63
N ASN A 220 4.03 1.40 -35.36
CA ASN A 220 3.03 1.88 -36.32
C ASN A 220 3.64 2.76 -37.40
N ALA A 221 4.73 3.53 -37.14
CA ALA A 221 5.45 4.28 -38.16
C ALA A 221 6.12 3.35 -39.19
N ASN A 222 6.57 2.16 -38.76
CA ASN A 222 7.03 1.11 -39.66
C ASN A 222 5.86 0.43 -40.43
N ALA A 223 4.62 0.50 -39.90
CA ALA A 223 3.41 -0.02 -40.58
C ALA A 223 2.61 1.08 -41.28
N ALA A 224 2.69 2.33 -40.86
CA ALA A 224 1.90 3.48 -41.36
C ALA A 224 2.53 4.20 -42.57
N ALA A 225 3.59 3.62 -43.15
CA ALA A 225 3.83 3.86 -44.59
C ALA A 225 2.60 3.45 -45.45
N ALA A 226 1.58 2.85 -44.84
CA ALA A 226 0.37 2.34 -45.52
C ALA A 226 -0.97 2.98 -45.17
N GLN A 227 -1.16 3.72 -44.06
CA GLN A 227 -2.48 4.34 -43.79
C GLN A 227 -2.39 5.51 -42.79
N ALA A 228 -2.76 6.72 -43.25
CA ALA A 228 -2.93 7.92 -42.45
C ALA A 228 -4.36 8.02 -41.88
N GLN A 229 -4.44 8.63 -40.70
CA GLN A 229 -5.60 9.23 -40.01
C GLN A 229 -6.50 8.35 -39.15
N ALA A 230 -6.39 8.55 -37.83
CA ALA A 230 -7.52 8.71 -36.89
C ALA A 230 -7.02 9.28 -35.54
N GLY A 231 -7.74 10.29 -35.06
CA GLY A 231 -7.32 11.17 -33.97
C GLY A 231 -7.30 10.56 -32.58
N ALA A 232 -6.41 11.10 -31.76
CA ALA A 232 -6.29 10.81 -30.34
C ALA A 232 -7.30 11.65 -29.54
N GLN A 233 -8.18 11.01 -28.79
CA GLN A 233 -8.95 11.65 -27.73
C GLN A 233 -8.31 11.31 -26.38
N GLN A 234 -7.91 12.35 -25.66
CA GLN A 234 -7.52 12.24 -24.25
C GLN A 234 -8.78 12.05 -23.39
N PRO A 235 -8.79 11.14 -22.42
CA PRO A 235 -9.89 11.04 -21.46
C PRO A 235 -9.89 12.29 -20.56
N GLN A 236 -10.99 13.04 -20.56
CA GLN A 236 -11.26 14.06 -19.55
C GLN A 236 -11.50 13.40 -18.20
N GLN A 237 -10.79 13.87 -17.19
CA GLN A 237 -11.04 13.51 -15.80
C GLN A 237 -12.37 14.15 -15.37
N THR A 238 -13.35 13.30 -15.07
CA THR A 238 -14.55 13.71 -14.34
C THR A 238 -14.15 13.98 -12.88
N SER A 239 -14.42 15.17 -12.40
CA SER A 239 -14.23 15.58 -11.01
C SER A 239 -15.35 14.98 -10.15
N ASP A 240 -15.15 13.78 -9.66
CA ASP A 240 -15.94 13.22 -8.57
C ASP A 240 -15.50 13.84 -7.25
N ALA A 241 -16.45 13.99 -6.31
CA ALA A 241 -16.28 14.69 -5.05
C ALA A 241 -15.10 14.12 -4.23
N GLN A 242 -13.96 14.74 -4.34
CA GLN A 242 -12.75 14.38 -3.59
C GLN A 242 -12.97 14.72 -2.11
N VAL A 243 -12.93 13.71 -1.25
CA VAL A 243 -13.05 13.91 0.19
C VAL A 243 -11.69 14.29 0.74
N THR A 244 -11.52 15.58 1.08
CA THR A 244 -10.30 16.11 1.69
C THR A 244 -10.02 15.42 3.03
N LEU A 245 -8.75 15.36 3.40
CA LEU A 245 -8.33 14.90 4.74
C LEU A 245 -8.70 15.99 5.76
N THR A 246 -9.82 15.78 6.45
CA THR A 246 -10.36 16.78 7.39
C THR A 246 -9.50 16.89 8.65
N PRO A 247 -9.57 18.02 9.38
CA PRO A 247 -8.88 18.16 10.67
C PRO A 247 -9.24 17.05 11.66
N GLU A 248 -10.49 16.59 11.68
CA GLU A 248 -10.97 15.51 12.55
C GLU A 248 -10.28 14.18 12.23
N VAL A 249 -10.13 13.86 10.94
CA VAL A 249 -9.42 12.64 10.51
C VAL A 249 -7.93 12.73 10.85
N LYS A 250 -7.31 13.90 10.67
CA LYS A 250 -5.92 14.14 11.10
C LYS A 250 -5.75 13.97 12.61
N GLU A 251 -6.72 14.43 13.39
CA GLU A 251 -6.72 14.28 14.84
C GLU A 251 -6.77 12.80 15.25
N LEU A 252 -7.60 11.98 14.60
CA LEU A 252 -7.62 10.52 14.82
C LEU A 252 -6.26 9.85 14.55
N ILE A 253 -5.58 10.28 13.50
CA ILE A 253 -4.22 9.79 13.20
C ILE A 253 -3.24 10.26 14.29
N SER A 254 -3.35 11.53 14.74
CA SER A 254 -2.50 12.07 15.80
C SER A 254 -2.68 11.32 17.12
N GLN A 255 -3.91 10.98 17.49
CA GLN A 255 -4.22 10.15 18.66
C GLN A 255 -3.62 8.76 18.55
N GLU A 256 -3.66 8.15 17.36
CA GLU A 256 -3.01 6.85 17.12
C GLU A 256 -1.48 6.97 17.28
N VAL A 257 -0.85 8.01 16.72
CA VAL A 257 0.58 8.29 16.93
C VAL A 257 0.90 8.43 18.41
N GLN A 258 0.14 9.22 19.15
CA GLN A 258 0.33 9.41 20.61
C GLN A 258 0.22 8.09 21.37
N ARG A 259 -0.78 7.28 21.06
CA ARG A 259 -0.99 5.96 21.66
C ARG A 259 0.19 5.03 21.40
N GLN A 260 0.70 5.00 20.18
CA GLN A 260 1.86 4.18 19.79
C GLN A 260 3.14 4.62 20.50
N LEU A 261 3.37 5.93 20.61
CA LEU A 261 4.52 6.48 21.34
C LEU A 261 4.45 6.15 22.84
N ALA A 262 3.25 6.25 23.45
CA ALA A 262 3.05 5.89 24.86
C ALA A 262 3.28 4.39 25.09
N ALA A 263 2.84 3.52 24.17
CA ALA A 263 3.10 2.07 24.24
C ALA A 263 4.61 1.76 24.13
N GLN A 264 5.33 2.44 23.22
CA GLN A 264 6.77 2.30 23.06
C GLN A 264 7.53 2.82 24.31
N GLN A 265 7.06 3.91 24.92
CA GLN A 265 7.62 4.38 26.20
C GLN A 265 7.47 3.33 27.30
N ALA A 266 6.26 2.80 27.50
CA ALA A 266 5.99 1.80 28.51
C ALA A 266 6.83 0.53 28.31
N ALA A 267 6.99 0.08 27.07
CA ALA A 267 7.85 -1.04 26.74
C ALA A 267 9.34 -0.75 27.05
N ALA A 268 9.83 0.45 26.76
CA ALA A 268 11.19 0.87 27.05
C ALA A 268 11.45 1.03 28.58
N GLU A 269 10.46 1.44 29.35
CA GLU A 269 10.54 1.53 30.84
C GLU A 269 10.64 0.14 31.48
N GLN A 270 9.87 -0.83 31.01
CA GLN A 270 9.92 -2.21 31.51
C GLN A 270 11.31 -2.85 31.31
N THR A 271 12.02 -2.51 30.23
CA THR A 271 13.38 -3.00 29.98
C THR A 271 14.41 -2.39 30.86
N THR A 272 14.32 -1.09 31.14
CA THR A 272 15.27 -0.44 32.05
C THR A 272 15.11 -0.94 33.49
N ALA A 273 13.90 -1.31 33.91
CA ALA A 273 13.63 -1.84 35.25
C ALA A 273 14.11 -3.29 35.43
N SER A 274 14.14 -4.10 34.37
CA SER A 274 14.51 -5.52 34.45
C SER A 274 15.99 -5.80 34.21
N GLY A 275 16.83 -4.78 33.90
CA GLY A 275 18.25 -4.97 33.54
C GLY A 275 18.48 -5.85 32.31
N ALA A 276 17.40 -6.27 31.66
CA ALA A 276 17.43 -7.07 30.45
C ALA A 276 17.68 -6.19 29.22
N ALA A 277 18.21 -6.77 28.16
CA ALA A 277 18.16 -6.15 26.86
C ALA A 277 16.72 -5.72 26.55
N PRO A 278 16.48 -4.57 25.84
CA PRO A 278 15.13 -4.09 25.59
C PRO A 278 14.28 -5.26 25.11
N PRO A 279 13.05 -5.46 25.65
CA PRO A 279 12.17 -6.42 25.06
C PRO A 279 12.06 -5.99 23.61
N SER A 280 12.61 -6.74 22.70
CA SER A 280 11.95 -6.79 21.43
C SER A 280 10.46 -7.00 21.78
N ASN A 281 9.48 -6.30 21.19
CA ASN A 281 8.13 -6.83 21.11
C ASN A 281 8.19 -8.28 20.56
N ALA A 282 9.37 -8.75 20.22
CA ALA A 282 9.84 -10.07 19.93
C ALA A 282 10.12 -10.94 21.17
N GLN A 283 10.33 -10.38 22.37
CA GLN A 283 10.71 -11.12 23.59
C GLN A 283 9.63 -11.21 24.67
N GLN A 284 8.45 -10.61 24.50
CA GLN A 284 7.33 -11.30 25.13
C GLN A 284 7.31 -12.67 24.49
N PRO A 285 7.57 -13.74 25.26
CA PRO A 285 7.27 -15.06 24.75
C PRO A 285 5.80 -15.01 24.38
N VAL A 286 5.49 -14.94 23.06
CA VAL A 286 4.16 -15.28 22.57
C VAL A 286 4.02 -16.79 22.77
N THR A 287 4.14 -17.23 24.03
CA THR A 287 3.80 -18.56 24.50
C THR A 287 2.29 -18.71 24.63
N SER A 288 1.53 -17.60 24.47
CA SER A 288 0.08 -17.68 24.28
C SER A 288 -0.19 -17.81 22.78
N THR A 289 -0.76 -18.95 22.41
CA THR A 289 -1.44 -19.24 21.13
C THR A 289 -2.53 -18.21 20.77
N ASP A 290 -2.66 -17.10 21.51
CA ASP A 290 -3.76 -16.14 21.50
C ASP A 290 -3.32 -14.68 21.41
N ALA A 291 -2.10 -14.39 20.92
CA ALA A 291 -1.71 -13.00 20.67
C ALA A 291 -2.58 -12.42 19.54
N VAL A 292 -3.54 -11.57 19.93
CA VAL A 292 -4.45 -10.91 18.99
C VAL A 292 -3.64 -10.01 18.05
N PRO A 293 -3.90 -10.05 16.72
CA PRO A 293 -3.31 -9.11 15.78
C PRO A 293 -3.52 -7.66 16.21
N ALA A 294 -2.52 -6.81 16.02
CA ALA A 294 -2.62 -5.38 16.35
C ALA A 294 -3.79 -4.73 15.59
N ALA A 295 -4.06 -5.19 14.39
CA ALA A 295 -5.21 -4.80 13.59
C ALA A 295 -6.58 -5.11 14.23
N LEU A 296 -6.65 -6.01 15.20
CA LEU A 296 -7.86 -6.37 15.95
C LEU A 296 -7.88 -5.80 17.38
N ASP A 297 -6.79 -5.14 17.82
CA ASP A 297 -6.76 -4.46 19.11
C ASP A 297 -7.89 -3.41 19.17
N PRO A 298 -8.76 -3.43 20.20
CA PRO A 298 -9.85 -2.45 20.33
C PRO A 298 -9.40 -0.99 20.26
N ASN A 299 -8.16 -0.71 20.66
CA ASN A 299 -7.58 0.63 20.64
C ASN A 299 -6.94 1.00 19.28
N THR A 300 -6.63 0.03 18.41
CA THR A 300 -6.10 0.26 17.06
C THR A 300 -7.25 0.27 16.07
N ARG A 301 -7.75 1.44 15.73
CA ARG A 301 -8.93 1.56 14.86
C ARG A 301 -8.67 2.32 13.56
N VAL A 302 -7.67 3.18 13.52
CA VAL A 302 -7.35 4.03 12.36
C VAL A 302 -6.19 3.42 11.60
N PHE A 303 -6.36 3.29 10.27
CA PHE A 303 -5.38 2.71 9.36
C PHE A 303 -5.18 3.66 8.17
N ILE A 304 -3.94 3.80 7.73
CA ILE A 304 -3.60 4.52 6.50
C ILE A 304 -3.26 3.48 5.44
N VAL A 305 -3.93 3.56 4.32
CA VAL A 305 -3.65 2.68 3.18
C VAL A 305 -2.25 2.97 2.66
N ALA A 306 -1.43 1.96 2.58
CA ALA A 306 -0.04 2.09 2.15
C ALA A 306 0.22 1.50 0.76
N THR A 307 -0.56 0.50 0.36
CA THR A 307 -0.56 -0.13 -0.96
C THR A 307 -1.98 -0.17 -1.49
N SER A 308 -2.14 0.00 -2.81
CA SER A 308 -3.48 -0.04 -3.42
C SER A 308 -4.14 -1.39 -3.22
N LEU A 309 -5.41 -1.37 -2.84
CA LEU A 309 -6.25 -2.54 -2.63
C LEU A 309 -7.55 -2.41 -3.44
N ASP A 310 -7.94 -3.50 -4.07
CA ASP A 310 -9.22 -3.64 -4.75
C ASP A 310 -10.22 -4.26 -3.79
N VAL A 311 -11.35 -3.60 -3.59
CA VAL A 311 -12.40 -4.01 -2.65
C VAL A 311 -13.76 -3.95 -3.32
N THR A 312 -14.70 -4.72 -2.80
CA THR A 312 -16.08 -4.71 -3.28
C THR A 312 -16.97 -4.10 -2.21
N VAL A 313 -17.77 -3.11 -2.58
CA VAL A 313 -18.76 -2.44 -1.72
C VAL A 313 -20.13 -2.56 -2.39
N ASN A 314 -21.10 -3.19 -1.73
CA ASN A 314 -22.46 -3.40 -2.25
C ASN A 314 -22.51 -4.07 -3.64
N GLY A 315 -21.54 -4.92 -3.95
CA GLY A 315 -21.45 -5.61 -5.25
C GLY A 315 -20.75 -4.81 -6.35
N GLU A 316 -20.29 -3.60 -6.06
CA GLU A 316 -19.48 -2.77 -6.95
C GLU A 316 -18.02 -2.75 -6.46
N ASP A 317 -17.11 -2.90 -7.41
CA ASP A 317 -15.68 -2.87 -7.10
C ASP A 317 -15.18 -1.42 -7.05
N CYS A 318 -14.44 -1.07 -6.01
CA CYS A 318 -13.71 0.18 -5.88
C CYS A 318 -12.28 -0.03 -5.38
N SER A 319 -11.43 0.97 -5.48
CA SER A 319 -10.01 0.86 -5.12
C SER A 319 -9.67 1.82 -3.99
N LEU A 320 -9.05 1.26 -2.94
CA LEU A 320 -8.38 2.05 -1.91
C LEU A 320 -6.98 2.43 -2.41
N SER A 321 -6.61 3.68 -2.25
CA SER A 321 -5.33 4.23 -2.71
C SER A 321 -4.40 4.57 -1.55
N PRO A 322 -3.06 4.52 -1.73
CA PRO A 322 -2.12 4.94 -0.68
C PRO A 322 -2.40 6.38 -0.21
N GLY A 323 -2.55 6.54 1.11
CA GLY A 323 -2.93 7.80 1.74
C GLY A 323 -4.42 7.91 2.10
N ASP A 324 -5.28 7.01 1.63
CA ASP A 324 -6.65 6.90 2.12
C ASP A 324 -6.64 6.50 3.59
N VAL A 325 -7.63 6.98 4.36
CA VAL A 325 -7.74 6.72 5.79
C VAL A 325 -8.99 5.92 6.07
N LEU A 326 -8.80 4.85 6.83
CA LEU A 326 -9.84 3.88 7.17
C LEU A 326 -10.04 3.84 8.68
N MET A 327 -11.25 3.56 9.12
CA MET A 327 -11.57 3.25 10.51
C MET A 327 -12.22 1.88 10.60
N ARG A 328 -11.65 0.97 11.39
CA ARG A 328 -12.24 -0.33 11.66
C ARG A 328 -13.51 -0.17 12.52
N THR A 329 -14.61 -0.77 12.07
CA THR A 329 -15.93 -0.65 12.71
C THR A 329 -16.32 -1.90 13.51
N GLU A 330 -15.74 -3.06 13.16
CA GLU A 330 -15.97 -4.33 13.85
C GLU A 330 -14.77 -4.72 14.71
N ASN A 331 -15.01 -5.39 15.85
CA ASN A 331 -13.95 -5.84 16.76
C ASN A 331 -13.52 -7.30 16.51
N ALA A 332 -14.29 -8.07 15.79
CA ALA A 332 -14.01 -9.46 15.50
C ALA A 332 -14.15 -9.74 14.00
N PRO A 333 -13.26 -10.58 13.42
CA PRO A 333 -13.38 -10.97 12.03
C PRO A 333 -14.51 -12.00 11.85
N ASP A 334 -15.03 -12.02 10.62
CA ASP A 334 -15.96 -13.06 10.16
C ASP A 334 -15.24 -14.40 9.86
N GLN A 335 -15.98 -15.37 9.31
CA GLN A 335 -15.44 -16.68 8.94
C GLN A 335 -14.39 -16.63 7.84
N ASN A 336 -14.39 -15.58 7.00
CA ASN A 336 -13.43 -15.35 5.94
C ASN A 336 -12.20 -14.54 6.41
N ASN A 337 -12.09 -14.30 7.73
CA ASN A 337 -11.05 -13.48 8.35
C ASN A 337 -11.06 -12.04 7.83
N THR A 338 -12.24 -11.49 7.53
CA THR A 338 -12.43 -10.09 7.13
C THR A 338 -13.17 -9.31 8.22
N VAL A 339 -12.91 -8.02 8.27
CA VAL A 339 -13.60 -7.04 9.13
C VAL A 339 -14.11 -5.87 8.30
N ALA A 340 -15.22 -5.28 8.73
CA ALA A 340 -15.72 -4.06 8.12
C ALA A 340 -14.89 -2.86 8.56
N VAL A 341 -14.62 -1.97 7.60
CA VAL A 341 -14.01 -0.67 7.81
C VAL A 341 -14.88 0.42 7.20
N SER A 342 -14.77 1.65 7.69
CA SER A 342 -15.36 2.83 7.06
C SER A 342 -14.24 3.64 6.43
N VAL A 343 -14.42 4.09 5.18
CA VAL A 343 -13.52 5.03 4.51
C VAL A 343 -13.76 6.42 5.07
N LEU A 344 -12.79 6.93 5.85
CA LEU A 344 -12.88 8.26 6.45
C LEU A 344 -12.45 9.36 5.47
N SER A 345 -11.46 9.05 4.63
CA SER A 345 -10.90 9.98 3.66
C SER A 345 -10.34 9.21 2.47
N SER A 346 -10.59 9.68 1.25
CA SER A 346 -10.12 9.06 0.02
C SER A 346 -9.60 10.12 -0.94
N GLN A 347 -8.34 10.01 -1.33
CA GLN A 347 -7.68 10.98 -2.21
C GLN A 347 -8.14 10.90 -3.68
N LYS A 348 -8.65 9.76 -4.12
CA LYS A 348 -9.09 9.52 -5.50
C LYS A 348 -10.61 9.34 -5.62
N ALA A 349 -11.33 9.30 -4.50
CA ALA A 349 -12.78 9.11 -4.42
C ALA A 349 -13.31 7.86 -5.17
N ASP A 350 -12.46 6.88 -5.50
CA ASP A 350 -12.89 5.63 -6.16
C ASP A 350 -13.72 4.79 -5.16
N CYS A 351 -13.20 4.58 -3.93
CA CYS A 351 -14.06 4.19 -2.81
C CYS A 351 -14.53 5.48 -2.11
N ALA A 352 -15.82 5.78 -2.24
CA ALA A 352 -16.38 7.01 -1.69
C ALA A 352 -16.21 7.10 -0.15
N GLY A 353 -16.02 8.30 0.37
CA GLY A 353 -16.05 8.55 1.82
C GLY A 353 -17.34 8.04 2.44
N GLY A 354 -17.26 7.38 3.60
CA GLY A 354 -18.38 6.72 4.26
C GLY A 354 -18.71 5.33 3.74
N SER A 355 -18.10 4.87 2.63
CA SER A 355 -18.28 3.49 2.18
C SER A 355 -17.68 2.50 3.18
N ALA A 356 -18.26 1.29 3.24
CA ALA A 356 -17.94 0.28 4.25
C ALA A 356 -17.46 -1.03 3.61
N PRO A 357 -16.26 -1.08 3.00
CA PRO A 357 -15.70 -2.33 2.50
C PRO A 357 -15.35 -3.28 3.63
N ARG A 358 -15.25 -4.58 3.29
CA ARG A 358 -14.65 -5.58 4.17
C ARG A 358 -13.21 -5.87 3.73
N LEU A 359 -12.28 -5.81 4.67
CA LEU A 359 -10.87 -6.05 4.43
C LEU A 359 -10.39 -7.30 5.18
N GLN A 360 -9.40 -7.98 4.60
CA GLN A 360 -8.70 -9.04 5.29
C GLN A 360 -7.95 -8.46 6.50
N VAL A 361 -8.00 -9.16 7.63
CA VAL A 361 -7.25 -8.76 8.83
C VAL A 361 -5.74 -8.67 8.54
N THR A 362 -5.23 -9.50 7.62
CA THR A 362 -3.84 -9.46 7.17
C THR A 362 -3.48 -8.16 6.45
N ASP A 363 -4.42 -7.57 5.71
CA ASP A 363 -4.18 -6.30 5.03
C ASP A 363 -4.13 -5.13 6.03
N LEU A 364 -5.02 -5.14 7.02
CA LEU A 364 -5.01 -4.15 8.12
C LEU A 364 -3.75 -4.29 8.99
N GLU A 365 -3.30 -5.53 9.25
CA GLU A 365 -2.04 -5.77 9.98
C GLU A 365 -0.83 -5.25 9.17
N ASP A 366 -0.84 -5.40 7.85
CA ASP A 366 0.21 -4.84 6.98
C ASP A 366 0.20 -3.31 6.98
N MET A 367 -0.98 -2.67 6.96
CA MET A 367 -1.13 -1.21 7.12
C MET A 367 -0.60 -0.76 8.48
N HIS A 368 -0.95 -1.46 9.56
CA HIS A 368 -0.44 -1.16 10.91
C HIS A 368 1.09 -1.30 10.97
N ASN A 369 1.64 -2.36 10.43
CA ASN A 369 3.09 -2.56 10.37
C ASN A 369 3.80 -1.44 9.62
N GLN A 370 3.25 -1.01 8.49
CA GLN A 370 3.82 0.07 7.68
C GLN A 370 3.72 1.42 8.40
N PHE A 371 2.63 1.65 9.14
CA PHE A 371 2.52 2.80 10.04
C PHE A 371 3.65 2.81 11.08
N GLN A 372 3.95 1.66 11.70
CA GLN A 372 5.05 1.51 12.67
C GLN A 372 6.43 1.76 12.04
N GLU A 373 6.67 1.28 10.82
CA GLU A 373 7.92 1.55 10.08
C GLU A 373 8.12 3.04 9.84
N GLN A 374 7.06 3.71 9.34
CA GLN A 374 7.09 5.13 9.05
C GLN A 374 7.22 5.97 10.32
N LEU A 375 6.56 5.55 11.41
CA LEU A 375 6.71 6.18 12.73
C LEU A 375 8.16 6.08 13.22
N GLY A 376 8.80 4.91 13.08
CA GLY A 376 10.22 4.71 13.40
C GLY A 376 11.14 5.63 12.59
N SER A 377 10.89 5.78 11.30
CA SER A 377 11.62 6.70 10.43
C SER A 377 11.40 8.17 10.82
N GLY A 378 10.17 8.53 11.19
CA GLY A 378 9.83 9.86 11.69
C GLY A 378 10.53 10.17 12.99
N LEU A 379 10.60 9.22 13.95
CA LEU A 379 11.34 9.37 15.20
C LEU A 379 12.85 9.57 14.97
N GLN A 380 13.42 8.85 14.02
CA GLN A 380 14.83 9.04 13.62
C GLN A 380 15.07 10.45 13.05
N THR A 381 14.15 10.93 12.21
CA THR A 381 14.20 12.27 11.65
C THR A 381 14.08 13.34 12.75
N LEU A 382 13.13 13.17 13.67
CA LEU A 382 12.97 14.05 14.83
C LEU A 382 14.22 14.07 15.71
N ALA A 383 14.80 12.91 15.99
CA ALA A 383 16.05 12.82 16.80
C ALA A 383 17.20 13.62 16.18
N SER A 384 17.30 13.61 14.83
CA SER A 384 18.33 14.33 14.08
C SER A 384 18.08 15.83 13.94
N ASN A 385 16.83 16.26 14.12
CA ASN A 385 16.40 17.65 13.91
C ASN A 385 16.00 18.40 15.18
N GLN A 386 16.26 17.85 16.36
CA GLN A 386 16.07 18.57 17.62
C GLN A 386 16.86 19.89 17.63
N GLY A 387 16.22 20.97 18.01
CA GLY A 387 16.78 22.32 18.01
C GLY A 387 16.93 22.99 16.64
N LYS A 388 16.39 22.37 15.57
CA LYS A 388 16.45 22.91 14.19
C LYS A 388 15.04 23.19 13.66
N ASP A 389 14.93 24.14 12.73
CA ASP A 389 13.72 24.47 11.97
C ASP A 389 12.45 24.69 12.86
N GLY A 390 12.66 25.11 14.10
CA GLY A 390 11.59 25.32 15.09
C GLY A 390 11.30 24.10 15.99
N ILE A 391 11.85 22.90 15.72
CA ILE A 391 11.69 21.75 16.61
C ILE A 391 12.41 22.01 17.93
N PRO A 392 11.73 21.91 19.11
CA PRO A 392 12.38 22.14 20.39
C PRO A 392 13.49 21.13 20.67
N THR A 393 14.48 21.54 21.44
CA THR A 393 15.43 20.59 22.03
C THR A 393 14.69 19.73 23.05
N GLY A 394 14.80 18.44 22.91
CA GLY A 394 14.21 17.43 23.80
C GLY A 394 15.24 16.60 24.52
N PRO A 395 14.81 15.58 25.27
CA PRO A 395 15.74 14.57 25.83
C PRO A 395 16.57 13.90 24.77
N ALA A 396 17.81 13.51 25.10
CA ALA A 396 18.65 12.75 24.21
C ALA A 396 17.92 11.47 23.74
N ALA A 397 17.83 11.27 22.43
CA ALA A 397 17.16 10.11 21.84
C ALA A 397 17.93 8.81 22.16
N ASP A 398 19.27 8.87 22.15
CA ASP A 398 20.20 7.76 22.45
C ASP A 398 19.73 6.43 21.81
N PRO A 399 19.73 6.33 20.47
CA PRO A 399 19.19 5.18 19.77
C PRO A 399 20.00 3.93 20.07
N ARG A 400 19.36 2.90 20.61
CA ARG A 400 19.96 1.58 20.86
C ARG A 400 19.57 0.64 19.75
N LYS A 401 20.58 0.05 19.10
CA LYS A 401 20.35 -0.90 18.00
C LYS A 401 19.65 -2.16 18.51
N ASN A 402 18.61 -2.58 17.80
CA ASN A 402 17.94 -3.84 18.02
C ASN A 402 18.38 -4.84 16.94
N SER A 403 19.14 -5.86 17.34
CA SER A 403 19.61 -6.89 16.42
C SER A 403 18.48 -7.66 15.75
N ASP A 404 17.37 -7.87 16.45
CA ASP A 404 16.21 -8.61 15.92
C ASP A 404 15.47 -7.83 14.84
N GLY A 405 15.52 -6.51 14.88
CA GLY A 405 14.95 -5.62 13.86
C GLY A 405 15.85 -5.40 12.64
N THR A 406 16.95 -6.14 12.53
CA THR A 406 17.89 -6.01 11.41
C THR A 406 18.12 -7.33 10.70
N ALA A 407 18.20 -7.28 9.37
CA ALA A 407 18.58 -8.39 8.52
C ALA A 407 19.37 -7.86 7.30
N PRO A 408 20.21 -8.67 6.67
CA PRO A 408 20.79 -8.30 5.39
C PRO A 408 19.69 -8.21 4.32
N PRO A 409 19.83 -7.32 3.32
CA PRO A 409 18.88 -7.24 2.21
C PRO A 409 18.84 -8.56 1.44
N ASP A 410 17.68 -8.84 0.84
CA ASP A 410 17.57 -9.95 -0.09
C ASP A 410 18.33 -9.61 -1.38
N PRO A 411 19.37 -10.38 -1.74
CA PRO A 411 20.19 -10.10 -2.91
C PRO A 411 19.39 -10.26 -4.23
N THR A 412 18.29 -11.02 -4.23
CA THR A 412 17.45 -11.25 -5.41
C THR A 412 16.35 -10.22 -5.58
N ALA A 413 16.10 -9.38 -4.59
CA ALA A 413 14.94 -8.48 -4.57
C ALA A 413 14.81 -7.62 -5.85
N ALA A 414 15.90 -7.02 -6.32
CA ALA A 414 15.88 -6.20 -7.53
C ALA A 414 15.58 -7.03 -8.79
N ALA A 415 16.16 -8.22 -8.90
CA ALA A 415 15.91 -9.13 -10.03
C ALA A 415 14.48 -9.66 -10.03
N ASP A 416 13.93 -9.97 -8.85
CA ASP A 416 12.55 -10.43 -8.70
C ASP A 416 11.56 -9.35 -9.13
N LEU A 417 11.80 -8.08 -8.77
CA LEU A 417 10.98 -6.94 -9.24
C LEU A 417 11.02 -6.79 -10.75
N GLN A 418 12.20 -6.90 -11.37
CA GLN A 418 12.35 -6.81 -12.82
C GLN A 418 11.63 -7.98 -13.53
N LYS A 419 11.80 -9.21 -13.06
CA LYS A 419 11.13 -10.39 -13.58
C LYS A 419 9.61 -10.24 -13.51
N GLN A 420 9.09 -9.84 -12.34
CA GLN A 420 7.67 -9.60 -12.13
C GLN A 420 7.12 -8.53 -13.11
N GLN A 421 7.89 -7.47 -13.35
CA GLN A 421 7.49 -6.43 -14.30
C GLN A 421 7.42 -6.95 -15.74
N GLN A 422 8.35 -7.81 -16.15
CA GLN A 422 8.35 -8.45 -17.48
C GLN A 422 7.13 -9.36 -17.64
N GLU A 423 6.85 -10.21 -16.66
CA GLU A 423 5.68 -11.10 -16.64
C GLU A 423 4.37 -10.31 -16.73
N ALA A 424 4.25 -9.21 -15.95
CA ALA A 424 3.09 -8.35 -15.98
C ALA A 424 2.90 -7.66 -17.35
N ASN A 425 3.98 -7.17 -17.96
CA ASN A 425 3.93 -6.56 -19.29
C ASN A 425 3.48 -7.58 -20.36
N GLN A 426 3.93 -8.82 -20.24
CA GLN A 426 3.52 -9.91 -21.14
C GLN A 426 2.02 -10.22 -20.98
N ALA A 427 1.54 -10.34 -19.74
CA ALA A 427 0.13 -10.59 -19.46
C ALA A 427 -0.78 -9.46 -19.97
N GLU A 428 -0.37 -8.21 -19.80
CA GLU A 428 -1.11 -7.05 -20.33
C GLU A 428 -1.16 -7.03 -21.85
N LYS A 429 -0.08 -7.44 -22.52
CA LYS A 429 -0.04 -7.56 -23.98
C LYS A 429 -1.00 -8.65 -24.46
N GLU A 430 -1.00 -9.82 -23.80
CA GLU A 430 -1.90 -10.93 -24.09
C GLU A 430 -3.38 -10.49 -23.97
N VAL A 431 -3.74 -9.89 -22.84
CA VAL A 431 -5.12 -9.40 -22.61
C VAL A 431 -5.55 -8.40 -23.69
N ARG A 432 -4.68 -7.47 -24.09
CA ARG A 432 -5.00 -6.51 -25.17
C ARG A 432 -5.21 -7.17 -26.52
N GLN A 433 -4.44 -8.18 -26.85
CA GLN A 433 -4.59 -8.94 -28.10
C GLN A 433 -5.88 -9.76 -28.11
N ASP A 434 -6.23 -10.37 -26.97
CA ASP A 434 -7.39 -11.23 -26.82
C ASP A 434 -8.70 -10.46 -26.66
N ALA A 435 -8.65 -9.22 -26.18
CA ALA A 435 -9.81 -8.32 -26.08
C ALA A 435 -10.10 -7.56 -27.39
N ALA A 436 -9.17 -7.53 -28.34
CA ALA A 436 -9.39 -6.91 -29.64
C ALA A 436 -10.49 -7.68 -30.41
N PRO A 437 -11.51 -6.99 -30.94
CA PRO A 437 -12.53 -7.67 -31.75
C PRO A 437 -11.85 -8.33 -32.95
N THR A 438 -11.86 -9.65 -32.96
CA THR A 438 -11.41 -10.44 -34.12
C THR A 438 -12.38 -10.20 -35.28
N GLY A 439 -12.00 -9.33 -36.21
CA GLY A 439 -12.59 -9.19 -37.53
C GLY A 439 -14.04 -8.70 -37.56
N GLY A 440 -14.26 -7.57 -38.19
CA GLY A 440 -15.59 -7.16 -38.60
C GLY A 440 -16.29 -8.25 -39.41
N PRO A 441 -17.63 -8.19 -39.51
CA PRO A 441 -18.39 -9.14 -40.30
C PRO A 441 -17.93 -9.06 -41.76
N GLY A 442 -17.35 -10.16 -42.24
CA GLY A 442 -17.19 -10.34 -43.67
C GLY A 442 -18.56 -10.21 -44.32
N ASN A 443 -18.75 -9.19 -45.15
CA ASN A 443 -19.82 -9.15 -46.12
C ASN A 443 -19.74 -10.46 -46.95
N ASN A 444 -20.77 -11.24 -46.83
CA ASN A 444 -21.32 -12.06 -47.91
C ASN A 444 -22.80 -12.01 -47.83
#